data_d16320b3988353e1119f2d0fd492dab6
#
_entry.id   d16320b3988353e1119f2d0fd492dab6
#
_cell.length_a   1.000
_cell.length_b   1.000
_cell.length_c   1.000
_cell.angle_alpha   90.00
_cell.angle_beta   90.00
_cell.angle_gamma   90.00
#
_symmetry.space_group_name_H-M   'P 1'
#
loop_
_entity.id
_entity.type
_entity.pdbx_description
1 polymer ?
#
loop_
_entity_poly.entity_id
_entity_poly.type
_entity_poly.pdbx_seq_one_letter_code
_entity_poly.pdbx_strand_id
1 'polypeptide(L)'
;MDSRAFGIDISRYQSSADGKKKMNFDKVAAHKTPVTFIVARAGVSWSYQDPMFDYYWAEMARIKVCRMAYFVPHFGESATAQMDALFRCLDGKTDWKYDRLCLDLEVAGINPRQRITATTLKCLDIVKARTGRYP
;
A
#
# COMPACT_ATOMS: atom_id res chain seq x y z
N MET A 1 -14.37 16.88 -21.29
CA MET A 1 -13.94 16.64 -19.89
C MET A 1 -12.86 15.56 -19.90
N ASP A 2 -11.76 15.83 -19.24
CA ASP A 2 -10.71 14.83 -19.09
C ASP A 2 -11.23 13.72 -18.17
N SER A 3 -11.40 12.51 -18.70
CA SER A 3 -11.96 11.36 -17.99
C SER A 3 -10.88 10.57 -17.21
N ARG A 4 -9.68 11.13 -17.07
CA ARG A 4 -8.59 10.47 -16.35
C ARG A 4 -8.84 10.47 -14.86
N ALA A 5 -8.67 9.31 -14.23
CA ALA A 5 -8.67 9.20 -12.78
C ALA A 5 -7.43 9.92 -12.21
N PHE A 6 -7.61 10.73 -11.19
CA PHE A 6 -6.54 11.37 -10.45
C PHE A 6 -6.42 10.76 -9.07
N GLY A 7 -5.24 10.32 -8.73
CA GLY A 7 -4.94 9.73 -7.42
C GLY A 7 -3.61 10.20 -6.86
N ILE A 8 -3.37 9.87 -5.60
CA ILE A 8 -2.14 10.17 -4.89
C ILE A 8 -1.63 8.92 -4.16
N ASP A 9 -0.33 8.80 -4.01
CA ASP A 9 0.29 7.86 -3.08
C ASP A 9 0.76 8.59 -1.82
N ILE A 10 0.68 7.90 -0.69
CA ILE A 10 1.01 8.46 0.62
C ILE A 10 1.72 7.45 1.50
N SER A 11 2.56 7.96 2.38
CA SER A 11 3.23 7.22 3.43
C SER A 11 3.42 8.09 4.66
N ARG A 12 4.12 7.62 5.69
CA ARG A 12 4.41 8.44 6.88
C ARG A 12 5.00 9.82 6.57
N TYR A 13 5.62 9.97 5.40
CA TYR A 13 6.27 11.22 5.01
C TYR A 13 5.31 12.38 4.73
N GLN A 14 4.02 12.13 4.52
CA GLN A 14 2.98 13.15 4.42
C GLN A 14 2.48 13.63 5.79
N SER A 15 3.03 13.07 6.88
CA SER A 15 2.80 13.48 8.26
C SER A 15 4.13 13.86 8.93
N SER A 16 4.10 14.56 10.08
CA SER A 16 5.34 14.83 10.82
C SER A 16 5.93 13.54 11.41
N ALA A 17 7.26 13.49 11.58
CA ALA A 17 7.95 12.32 12.09
C ALA A 17 7.45 11.87 13.48
N ASP A 18 7.00 12.82 14.30
CA ASP A 18 6.43 12.59 15.64
C ASP A 18 4.92 12.27 15.63
N GLY A 19 4.29 12.20 14.44
CA GLY A 19 2.87 11.93 14.26
C GLY A 19 1.92 13.04 14.75
N LYS A 20 2.44 14.17 15.24
CA LYS A 20 1.60 15.27 15.75
C LYS A 20 0.90 16.04 14.64
N LYS A 21 1.58 16.24 13.51
CA LYS A 21 1.01 16.87 12.34
C LYS A 21 0.63 15.81 11.32
N LYS A 22 -0.66 15.51 11.22
CA LYS A 22 -1.22 14.52 10.31
C LYS A 22 -1.69 15.16 9.00
N MET A 23 -1.67 14.39 7.92
CA MET A 23 -2.26 14.80 6.64
C MET A 23 -3.75 15.11 6.82
N ASN A 24 -4.20 16.19 6.22
CA ASN A 24 -5.60 16.65 6.34
C ASN A 24 -6.43 16.10 5.17
N PHE A 25 -7.23 15.09 5.42
CA PHE A 25 -8.06 14.43 4.40
C PHE A 25 -9.29 15.25 3.99
N ASP A 26 -9.74 16.22 4.80
CA ASP A 26 -10.82 17.13 4.38
C ASP A 26 -10.33 18.06 3.27
N LYS A 27 -9.06 18.51 3.33
CA LYS A 27 -8.45 19.27 2.24
C LYS A 27 -8.26 18.43 0.98
N VAL A 28 -7.96 17.12 1.12
CA VAL A 28 -7.87 16.20 -0.01
C VAL A 28 -9.24 16.04 -0.67
N ALA A 29 -10.28 15.82 0.13
CA ALA A 29 -11.65 15.66 -0.36
C ALA A 29 -12.20 16.93 -1.04
N ALA A 30 -11.78 18.10 -0.56
CA ALA A 30 -12.19 19.40 -1.08
C ALA A 30 -11.30 19.92 -2.24
N HIS A 31 -10.34 19.13 -2.71
CA HIS A 31 -9.44 19.57 -3.77
C HIS A 31 -10.19 19.78 -5.09
N LYS A 32 -9.87 20.87 -5.82
CA LYS A 32 -10.52 21.24 -7.09
C LYS A 32 -10.49 20.16 -8.16
N THR A 33 -9.41 19.38 -8.21
CA THR A 33 -9.34 18.15 -9.02
C THR A 33 -9.71 16.99 -8.12
N PRO A 34 -10.83 16.29 -8.38
CA PRO A 34 -11.28 15.20 -7.51
C PRO A 34 -10.24 14.08 -7.39
N VAL A 35 -9.83 13.77 -6.18
CA VAL A 35 -8.99 12.60 -5.88
C VAL A 35 -9.90 11.37 -5.84
N THR A 36 -9.74 10.47 -6.79
CA THR A 36 -10.61 9.30 -6.97
C THR A 36 -10.08 8.04 -6.30
N PHE A 37 -8.75 7.96 -6.10
CA PHE A 37 -8.11 6.86 -5.38
C PHE A 37 -6.90 7.37 -4.60
N ILE A 38 -6.58 6.67 -3.51
CA ILE A 38 -5.37 6.91 -2.71
C ILE A 38 -4.67 5.58 -2.46
N VAL A 39 -3.35 5.58 -2.62
CA VAL A 39 -2.49 4.42 -2.38
C VAL A 39 -1.67 4.68 -1.12
N ALA A 40 -1.94 3.98 -0.03
CA ALA A 40 -1.25 4.16 1.24
C ALA A 40 -0.22 3.04 1.50
N ARG A 41 0.99 3.41 1.92
CA ARG A 41 2.02 2.43 2.26
C ARG A 41 1.62 1.63 3.50
N ALA A 42 1.51 0.31 3.34
CA ALA A 42 1.30 -0.61 4.45
C ALA A 42 2.61 -0.95 5.17
N GLY A 43 3.69 -1.16 4.40
CA GLY A 43 4.98 -1.50 4.98
C GLY A 43 6.08 -1.70 3.96
N VAL A 44 7.27 -2.05 4.47
CA VAL A 44 8.46 -2.37 3.70
C VAL A 44 9.06 -3.64 4.30
N SER A 45 9.28 -4.67 3.50
CA SER A 45 9.78 -5.96 3.94
C SER A 45 8.97 -6.53 5.13
N TRP A 46 9.48 -7.54 5.81
CA TRP A 46 8.77 -8.21 6.91
C TRP A 46 8.82 -7.44 8.24
N SER A 47 9.71 -6.46 8.36
CA SER A 47 10.07 -5.82 9.65
C SER A 47 9.56 -4.39 9.81
N TYR A 48 9.06 -3.76 8.76
CA TYR A 48 8.60 -2.38 8.83
C TYR A 48 7.14 -2.23 8.42
N GLN A 49 6.29 -1.87 9.37
CA GLN A 49 4.93 -1.38 9.12
C GLN A 49 4.94 0.14 9.12
N ASP A 50 4.27 0.77 8.17
CA ASP A 50 4.16 2.23 8.15
C ASP A 50 3.30 2.71 9.33
N PRO A 51 3.84 3.53 10.24
CA PRO A 51 3.13 3.93 11.46
C PRO A 51 1.89 4.78 11.21
N MET A 52 1.76 5.34 9.99
CA MET A 52 0.60 6.14 9.62
C MET A 52 -0.47 5.36 8.86
N PHE A 53 -0.21 4.09 8.51
CA PHE A 53 -1.11 3.30 7.68
C PHE A 53 -2.52 3.22 8.25
N ASP A 54 -2.67 2.87 9.52
CA ASP A 54 -3.99 2.70 10.14
C ASP A 54 -4.80 4.00 10.14
N TYR A 55 -4.15 5.12 10.42
CA TYR A 55 -4.79 6.42 10.33
C TYR A 55 -5.23 6.74 8.90
N TYR A 56 -4.33 6.58 7.93
CA TYR A 56 -4.64 6.83 6.52
C TYR A 56 -5.75 5.92 6.01
N TRP A 57 -5.70 4.64 6.36
CA TRP A 57 -6.69 3.66 5.93
C TRP A 57 -8.10 3.98 6.40
N ALA A 58 -8.24 4.43 7.65
CA ALA A 58 -9.50 4.90 8.22
C ALA A 58 -10.00 6.18 7.56
N GLU A 59 -9.11 7.16 7.36
CA GLU A 59 -9.46 8.44 6.74
C GLU A 59 -9.87 8.29 5.26
N MET A 60 -9.20 7.41 4.51
CA MET A 60 -9.58 7.09 3.13
C MET A 60 -10.99 6.49 3.06
N ALA A 61 -11.37 5.65 4.03
CA ALA A 61 -12.73 5.14 4.14
C ALA A 61 -13.72 6.26 4.49
N ARG A 62 -13.38 7.15 5.42
CA ARG A 62 -14.22 8.27 5.85
C ARG A 62 -14.56 9.20 4.69
N ILE A 63 -13.59 9.54 3.85
CA ILE A 63 -13.81 10.40 2.66
C ILE A 63 -14.31 9.64 1.44
N LYS A 64 -14.54 8.33 1.56
CA LYS A 64 -15.12 7.45 0.52
C LYS A 64 -14.34 7.42 -0.79
N VAL A 65 -13.03 7.51 -0.72
CA VAL A 65 -12.14 7.36 -1.87
C VAL A 65 -11.84 5.88 -2.12
N CYS A 66 -11.52 5.49 -3.36
CA CYS A 66 -11.04 4.14 -3.64
C CYS A 66 -9.71 3.90 -2.90
N ARG A 67 -9.66 2.85 -2.07
CA ARG A 67 -8.50 2.56 -1.25
C ARG A 67 -7.59 1.52 -1.90
N MET A 68 -6.29 1.83 -1.88
CA MET A 68 -5.25 0.89 -2.25
C MET A 68 -4.17 0.89 -1.18
N ALA A 69 -3.71 -0.30 -0.80
CA ALA A 69 -2.50 -0.44 0.02
C ALA A 69 -1.31 -0.73 -0.89
N TYR A 70 -0.14 -0.14 -0.64
CA TYR A 70 1.07 -0.59 -1.30
C TYR A 70 2.11 -1.12 -0.31
N PHE A 71 2.93 -2.01 -0.79
CA PHE A 71 3.97 -2.68 -0.02
C PHE A 71 5.25 -2.77 -0.84
N VAL A 72 6.38 -2.47 -0.21
CA VAL A 72 7.71 -2.52 -0.85
C VAL A 72 8.42 -3.82 -0.45
N PRO A 73 8.49 -4.83 -1.32
CA PRO A 73 9.21 -6.07 -1.02
C PRO A 73 10.73 -5.90 -1.14
N HIS A 74 11.49 -6.60 -0.29
CA HIS A 74 12.93 -6.76 -0.41
C HIS A 74 13.26 -8.13 -0.99
N PHE A 75 14.05 -8.15 -2.06
CA PHE A 75 14.30 -9.38 -2.84
C PHE A 75 15.34 -10.33 -2.21
N GLY A 76 16.04 -9.90 -1.17
CA GLY A 76 16.92 -10.74 -0.36
C GLY A 76 16.19 -11.49 0.77
N GLU A 77 14.92 -11.15 1.01
CA GLU A 77 14.14 -11.64 2.12
C GLU A 77 13.09 -12.68 1.70
N SER A 78 12.59 -13.46 2.66
CA SER A 78 11.55 -14.46 2.40
C SER A 78 10.26 -13.79 1.92
N ALA A 79 9.79 -14.13 0.72
CA ALA A 79 8.51 -13.66 0.18
C ALA A 79 7.33 -14.02 1.12
N THR A 80 7.34 -15.22 1.70
CA THR A 80 6.30 -15.67 2.63
C THR A 80 6.28 -14.80 3.89
N ALA A 81 7.44 -14.57 4.53
CA ALA A 81 7.52 -13.73 5.73
C ALA A 81 7.04 -12.30 5.48
N GLN A 82 7.39 -11.75 4.31
CA GLN A 82 6.98 -10.41 3.91
C GLN A 82 5.47 -10.32 3.68
N MET A 83 4.89 -11.28 2.97
CA MET A 83 3.44 -11.30 2.74
C MET A 83 2.66 -11.57 4.03
N ASP A 84 3.17 -12.40 4.94
CA ASP A 84 2.58 -12.59 6.26
C ASP A 84 2.57 -11.28 7.07
N ALA A 85 3.65 -10.50 7.01
CA ALA A 85 3.70 -9.19 7.67
C ALA A 85 2.69 -8.21 7.05
N LEU A 86 2.60 -8.16 5.73
CA LEU A 86 1.63 -7.34 5.01
C LEU A 86 0.20 -7.71 5.40
N PHE A 87 -0.14 -8.99 5.33
CA PHE A 87 -1.52 -9.43 5.63
C PHE A 87 -1.89 -9.26 7.10
N ARG A 88 -0.96 -9.38 8.04
CA ARG A 88 -1.20 -8.99 9.44
C ARG A 88 -1.55 -7.50 9.58
N CYS A 89 -0.91 -6.63 8.80
CA CYS A 89 -1.22 -5.21 8.77
C CYS A 89 -2.64 -4.93 8.23
N LEU A 90 -3.07 -5.71 7.24
CA LEU A 90 -4.34 -5.53 6.53
C LEU A 90 -5.53 -6.28 7.15
N ASP A 91 -5.24 -7.27 7.99
CA ASP A 91 -6.25 -8.18 8.52
C ASP A 91 -7.34 -7.45 9.32
N GLY A 92 -8.60 -7.84 9.08
CA GLY A 92 -9.77 -7.20 9.68
C GLY A 92 -10.06 -5.76 9.24
N LYS A 93 -9.25 -5.17 8.34
CA LYS A 93 -9.35 -3.77 7.91
C LYS A 93 -9.71 -3.61 6.44
N THR A 94 -9.65 -4.68 5.66
CA THR A 94 -9.82 -4.65 4.21
C THR A 94 -11.05 -5.42 3.77
N ASP A 95 -11.73 -4.88 2.75
CA ASP A 95 -12.75 -5.60 1.97
C ASP A 95 -12.22 -5.79 0.55
N TRP A 96 -11.76 -6.99 0.24
CA TRP A 96 -11.17 -7.31 -1.07
C TRP A 96 -12.15 -7.20 -2.24
N LYS A 97 -13.41 -6.98 -1.99
CA LYS A 97 -14.37 -6.62 -3.04
C LYS A 97 -14.08 -5.23 -3.60
N TYR A 98 -13.70 -4.29 -2.74
CA TYR A 98 -13.50 -2.88 -3.08
C TYR A 98 -12.06 -2.41 -2.98
N ASP A 99 -11.34 -2.88 -1.94
CA ASP A 99 -9.96 -2.48 -1.70
C ASP A 99 -8.98 -3.14 -2.69
N ARG A 100 -7.84 -2.52 -2.90
CA ARG A 100 -6.80 -2.99 -3.82
C ARG A 100 -5.45 -3.05 -3.12
N LEU A 101 -4.57 -3.86 -3.67
CA LEU A 101 -3.19 -4.01 -3.22
C LEU A 101 -2.25 -3.72 -4.39
N CYS A 102 -1.10 -3.13 -4.09
CA CYS A 102 -0.02 -2.88 -5.04
C CYS A 102 1.30 -3.36 -4.44
N LEU A 103 2.14 -4.02 -5.23
CA LEU A 103 3.53 -4.31 -4.88
C LEU A 103 4.42 -3.29 -5.61
N ASP A 104 5.16 -2.51 -4.83
CA ASP A 104 6.08 -1.48 -5.33
C ASP A 104 7.50 -2.05 -5.39
N LEU A 105 7.98 -2.32 -6.60
CA LEU A 105 9.24 -3.03 -6.87
C LEU A 105 10.38 -2.03 -7.09
N GLU A 106 10.80 -1.32 -6.05
CA GLU A 106 11.79 -0.25 -6.17
C GLU A 106 13.17 -0.56 -5.57
N VAL A 107 13.27 -1.50 -4.62
CA VAL A 107 14.50 -1.78 -3.88
C VAL A 107 15.17 -3.05 -4.39
N ALA A 108 15.84 -2.95 -5.54
CA ALA A 108 16.57 -4.08 -6.12
C ALA A 108 17.82 -4.46 -5.29
N GLY A 109 18.55 -3.48 -4.73
CA GLY A 109 19.79 -3.71 -4.00
C GLY A 109 20.83 -4.41 -4.88
N ILE A 110 21.59 -5.33 -4.29
CA ILE A 110 22.59 -6.18 -4.98
C ILE A 110 21.98 -7.49 -5.49
N ASN A 111 20.66 -7.64 -5.49
CA ASN A 111 20.02 -8.90 -5.85
C ASN A 111 20.08 -9.14 -7.36
N PRO A 112 20.44 -10.34 -7.80
CA PRO A 112 20.42 -10.68 -9.22
C PRO A 112 18.99 -10.71 -9.75
N ARG A 113 18.84 -10.45 -11.05
CA ARG A 113 17.54 -10.40 -11.74
C ARG A 113 16.66 -11.64 -11.46
N GLN A 114 17.26 -12.84 -11.46
CA GLN A 114 16.52 -14.07 -11.18
C GLN A 114 15.89 -14.09 -9.80
N ARG A 115 16.59 -13.57 -8.78
CA ARG A 115 16.05 -13.46 -7.41
C ARG A 115 14.92 -12.45 -7.34
N ILE A 116 15.08 -11.29 -7.97
CA ILE A 116 14.03 -10.27 -8.05
C ILE A 116 12.77 -10.89 -8.67
N THR A 117 12.90 -11.54 -9.80
CA THR A 117 11.79 -12.21 -10.49
C THR A 117 11.15 -13.29 -9.61
N ALA A 118 11.93 -14.19 -9.04
CA ALA A 118 11.42 -15.30 -8.23
C ALA A 118 10.67 -14.80 -6.98
N THR A 119 11.24 -13.82 -6.27
CA THR A 119 10.58 -13.23 -5.10
C THR A 119 9.29 -12.53 -5.48
N THR A 120 9.31 -11.75 -6.56
CA THR A 120 8.11 -11.06 -7.07
C THR A 120 7.00 -12.04 -7.40
N LEU A 121 7.28 -13.07 -8.21
CA LEU A 121 6.29 -14.09 -8.60
C LEU A 121 5.72 -14.79 -7.37
N LYS A 122 6.54 -15.14 -6.40
CA LYS A 122 6.08 -15.73 -5.13
C LYS A 122 5.16 -14.81 -4.35
N CYS A 123 5.47 -13.53 -4.25
CA CYS A 123 4.59 -12.53 -3.63
C CYS A 123 3.25 -12.43 -4.37
N LEU A 124 3.27 -12.37 -5.70
CA LEU A 124 2.07 -12.32 -6.52
C LEU A 124 1.15 -13.53 -6.28
N ASP A 125 1.73 -14.73 -6.25
CA ASP A 125 0.98 -15.98 -6.01
C ASP A 125 0.33 -15.99 -4.63
N ILE A 126 1.05 -15.53 -3.60
CA ILE A 126 0.51 -15.43 -2.23
C ILE A 126 -0.63 -14.42 -2.17
N VAL A 127 -0.46 -13.25 -2.78
CA VAL A 127 -1.53 -12.24 -2.85
C VAL A 127 -2.75 -12.80 -3.56
N LYS A 128 -2.56 -13.42 -4.73
CA LYS A 128 -3.65 -14.07 -5.49
C LYS A 128 -4.39 -15.10 -4.66
N ALA A 129 -3.67 -15.95 -3.93
CA ALA A 129 -4.27 -16.99 -3.09
C ALA A 129 -5.10 -16.40 -1.95
N ARG A 130 -4.66 -15.29 -1.34
CA ARG A 130 -5.32 -14.68 -0.18
C ARG A 130 -6.46 -13.70 -0.54
N THR A 131 -6.39 -13.06 -1.70
CA THR A 131 -7.36 -12.01 -2.09
C THR A 131 -8.27 -12.42 -3.25
N GLY A 132 -7.97 -13.53 -3.92
CA GLY A 132 -8.66 -13.97 -5.12
C GLY A 132 -8.21 -13.27 -6.41
N ARG A 133 -7.30 -12.27 -6.33
CA ARG A 133 -6.80 -11.51 -7.49
C ARG A 133 -5.34 -11.14 -7.37
N TYR A 134 -4.71 -10.83 -8.48
CA TYR A 134 -3.37 -10.24 -8.49
C TYR A 134 -3.42 -8.77 -8.02
N PRO A 135 -2.32 -8.25 -7.38
CA PRO A 135 -2.20 -6.86 -7.00
C PRO A 135 -2.09 -5.93 -8.20
#